data_95d8943cf8676e3e2d7d0970bca4a6ec
#
_entry.id   95d8943cf8676e3e2d7d0970bca4a6ec
#
_cell.length_a   1.000
_cell.length_b   1.000
_cell.length_c   1.000
_cell.angle_alpha   90.00
_cell.angle_beta   90.00
_cell.angle_gamma   90.00
#
_symmetry.space_group_name_H-M   'P 1'
#
loop_
_entity.id
_entity.type
_entity.pdbx_description
1 polymer ?
#
loop_
_entity_poly.entity_id
_entity_poly.type
_entity_poly.pdbx_seq_one_letter_code
_entity_poly.pdbx_strand_id
1 'polypeptide(L)'
;MAKDLGIPVVDVDAFGQTELAEDPSLIFDVDLRSLDTVRRLKPLLANRGTGCRVFFIDPDVRVTGVHAQVLGADVTLPKAGTANDVQRAVRKHFGIPARSRTDVAKSIQNGMIALDQTFHSLNARTQLDTDSVMAAGAQIADAIRGAGADAWLAAVKGYHEGTFHHCMLVTGVSASFGARTGMARDDIIKLTTAGLLHDIGKAAVPVEILDKPGALTAGETAILREHPVFGADYLAAHSTIDASIQNAVRHHHEFLDGTGYPDGLRADQIDDLTRILTICDIYAALIERRSYKPANTPEQAIHVLEAMGAAGKVETSLVRALRGIMLPKLR
;
A
#
# COMPACT_ATOMS: atom_id res chain seq x y z
N MET A 1 18.14 4.94 -10.71
CA MET A 1 16.96 4.29 -11.31
C MET A 1 16.83 2.82 -10.94
N ALA A 2 17.74 1.89 -11.27
CA ALA A 2 17.60 0.48 -10.88
C ALA A 2 17.49 0.30 -9.36
N LYS A 3 18.27 1.06 -8.56
CA LYS A 3 18.15 1.08 -7.09
C LYS A 3 16.79 1.59 -6.60
N ASP A 4 16.14 2.50 -7.33
CA ASP A 4 14.83 3.05 -6.99
C ASP A 4 13.69 2.06 -7.23
N LEU A 5 13.93 1.05 -8.07
CA LEU A 5 13.03 -0.07 -8.32
C LEU A 5 13.28 -1.27 -7.39
N GLY A 6 14.26 -1.19 -6.48
CA GLY A 6 14.68 -2.30 -5.64
C GLY A 6 15.34 -3.45 -6.43
N ILE A 7 15.83 -3.16 -7.64
CA ILE A 7 16.45 -4.14 -8.53
C ILE A 7 17.95 -4.20 -8.20
N PRO A 8 18.53 -5.40 -8.04
CA PRO A 8 19.97 -5.55 -7.86
C PRO A 8 20.73 -4.91 -9.02
N VAL A 9 21.72 -4.06 -8.71
CA VAL A 9 22.61 -3.47 -9.70
C VAL A 9 23.86 -4.30 -9.78
N VAL A 10 24.13 -4.85 -10.95
CA VAL A 10 25.30 -5.69 -11.22
C VAL A 10 26.15 -4.99 -12.26
N ASP A 11 27.47 -4.89 -12.03
CA ASP A 11 28.41 -4.40 -13.02
C ASP A 11 28.46 -5.37 -14.22
N VAL A 12 28.65 -4.83 -15.43
CA VAL A 12 28.76 -5.65 -16.66
C VAL A 12 29.87 -6.68 -16.54
N ASP A 13 30.96 -6.36 -15.84
CA ASP A 13 32.09 -7.27 -15.64
C ASP A 13 31.78 -8.43 -14.69
N ALA A 14 30.86 -8.22 -13.74
CA ALA A 14 30.43 -9.22 -12.79
C ALA A 14 29.16 -9.96 -13.22
N PHE A 15 28.49 -9.55 -14.30
CA PHE A 15 27.17 -10.05 -14.70
C PHE A 15 27.16 -11.60 -14.93
N GLY A 16 28.18 -12.13 -15.60
CA GLY A 16 28.29 -13.57 -15.86
C GLY A 16 28.61 -14.43 -14.63
N GLN A 17 28.95 -13.84 -13.49
CA GLN A 17 29.25 -14.50 -12.22
C GLN A 17 28.13 -14.35 -11.20
N THR A 18 27.10 -13.59 -11.53
CA THR A 18 25.98 -13.28 -10.63
C THR A 18 24.91 -14.37 -10.74
N GLU A 19 24.54 -15.00 -9.62
CA GLU A 19 23.36 -15.87 -9.57
C GLU A 19 22.11 -15.02 -9.78
N LEU A 20 21.43 -15.25 -10.88
CA LEU A 20 20.14 -14.68 -11.19
C LEU A 20 19.04 -15.70 -10.91
N ALA A 21 17.86 -15.21 -10.51
CA ALA A 21 16.67 -16.05 -10.44
C ALA A 21 16.39 -16.69 -11.80
N GLU A 22 15.71 -17.82 -11.82
CA GLU A 22 15.26 -18.42 -13.06
C GLU A 22 14.46 -17.39 -13.86
N ASP A 23 14.91 -17.12 -15.09
CA ASP A 23 14.24 -16.27 -16.07
C ASP A 23 13.95 -14.82 -15.64
N PRO A 24 14.93 -14.06 -15.13
CA PRO A 24 14.71 -12.72 -14.61
C PRO A 24 14.42 -11.72 -15.73
N SER A 25 13.55 -10.73 -15.46
CA SER A 25 13.51 -9.52 -16.27
C SER A 25 14.75 -8.66 -15.98
N LEU A 26 15.42 -8.21 -17.01
CA LEU A 26 16.70 -7.50 -16.91
C LEU A 26 16.58 -6.08 -17.46
N ILE A 27 17.21 -5.13 -16.76
CA ILE A 27 17.30 -3.74 -17.17
C ILE A 27 18.75 -3.38 -17.40
N PHE A 28 19.06 -2.88 -18.61
CA PHE A 28 20.40 -2.52 -19.02
C PHE A 28 20.54 -1.00 -19.17
N ASP A 29 21.35 -0.41 -18.31
CA ASP A 29 21.79 0.99 -18.40
C ASP A 29 23.29 0.99 -18.64
N VAL A 30 23.67 0.75 -19.90
CA VAL A 30 25.05 0.60 -20.36
C VAL A 30 25.34 1.48 -21.56
N ASP A 31 26.60 1.74 -21.83
CA ASP A 31 26.99 2.50 -23.03
C ASP A 31 26.96 1.62 -24.29
N LEU A 32 25.81 1.62 -24.97
CA LEU A 32 25.60 0.89 -26.23
C LEU A 32 26.27 1.51 -27.44
N ARG A 33 27.01 2.65 -27.32
CA ARG A 33 27.85 3.19 -28.38
C ARG A 33 29.15 2.39 -28.48
N SER A 34 29.55 1.74 -27.38
CA SER A 34 30.76 0.92 -27.31
C SER A 34 30.54 -0.46 -27.89
N LEU A 35 31.23 -0.82 -28.96
CA LEU A 35 31.24 -2.18 -29.51
C LEU A 35 31.82 -3.20 -28.54
N ASP A 36 32.72 -2.79 -27.66
CA ASP A 36 33.28 -3.65 -26.63
C ASP A 36 32.21 -4.09 -25.65
N THR A 37 31.38 -3.15 -25.15
CA THR A 37 30.21 -3.46 -24.31
C THR A 37 29.27 -4.46 -24.98
N VAL A 38 28.97 -4.27 -26.25
CA VAL A 38 28.10 -5.17 -27.03
C VAL A 38 28.74 -6.56 -27.17
N ARG A 39 30.00 -6.65 -27.47
CA ARG A 39 30.74 -7.92 -27.60
C ARG A 39 30.75 -8.71 -26.28
N ARG A 40 30.90 -8.02 -25.17
CA ARG A 40 30.90 -8.65 -23.82
C ARG A 40 29.53 -9.14 -23.37
N LEU A 41 28.49 -8.37 -23.63
CA LEU A 41 27.12 -8.73 -23.26
C LEU A 41 26.52 -9.82 -24.15
N LYS A 42 26.85 -9.87 -25.44
CA LYS A 42 26.26 -10.79 -26.41
C LYS A 42 26.30 -12.26 -26.00
N PRO A 43 27.44 -12.85 -25.59
CA PRO A 43 27.48 -14.23 -25.17
C PRO A 43 26.72 -14.50 -23.86
N LEU A 44 26.68 -13.52 -22.94
CA LEU A 44 25.98 -13.63 -21.66
C LEU A 44 24.46 -13.62 -21.83
N LEU A 45 23.96 -13.01 -22.91
CA LEU A 45 22.53 -12.90 -23.25
C LEU A 45 22.10 -13.86 -24.35
N ALA A 46 22.96 -14.78 -24.76
CA ALA A 46 22.66 -15.72 -25.85
C ALA A 46 21.49 -16.66 -25.53
N ASN A 47 21.38 -17.10 -24.28
CA ASN A 47 20.25 -17.90 -23.82
C ASN A 47 19.09 -16.99 -23.46
N ARG A 48 18.07 -16.96 -24.35
CA ARG A 48 16.90 -16.12 -24.17
C ARG A 48 15.89 -16.85 -23.28
N GLY A 49 15.78 -16.39 -22.04
CA GLY A 49 14.68 -16.78 -21.17
C GLY A 49 13.36 -16.03 -21.52
N THR A 50 12.31 -16.23 -20.72
CA THR A 50 11.00 -15.57 -20.87
C THR A 50 10.94 -14.17 -20.23
N GLY A 51 11.99 -13.79 -19.50
CA GLY A 51 12.12 -12.47 -18.85
C GLY A 51 12.23 -11.33 -19.85
N CYS A 52 11.66 -10.17 -19.50
CA CYS A 52 11.71 -8.96 -20.33
C CYS A 52 13.08 -8.27 -20.23
N ARG A 53 13.67 -7.93 -21.38
CA ARG A 53 14.93 -7.20 -21.47
C ARG A 53 14.69 -5.76 -21.89
N VAL A 54 14.90 -4.84 -20.95
CA VAL A 54 14.74 -3.40 -21.16
C VAL A 54 16.11 -2.76 -21.29
N PHE A 55 16.35 -2.05 -22.39
CA PHE A 55 17.58 -1.32 -22.64
C PHE A 55 17.33 0.18 -22.69
N PHE A 56 18.16 0.95 -21.99
CA PHE A 56 18.19 2.40 -22.15
C PHE A 56 19.09 2.78 -23.32
N ILE A 57 18.53 3.54 -24.26
CA ILE A 57 19.20 3.98 -25.47
C ILE A 57 19.25 5.51 -25.55
N ASP A 58 20.22 6.01 -26.30
CA ASP A 58 20.26 7.40 -26.73
C ASP A 58 19.47 7.51 -28.04
N PRO A 59 18.28 8.16 -28.06
CA PRO A 59 17.45 8.22 -29.26
C PRO A 59 18.11 8.98 -30.43
N ASP A 60 19.05 9.88 -30.14
CA ASP A 60 19.76 10.66 -31.13
C ASP A 60 20.93 9.88 -31.76
N VAL A 61 21.28 8.73 -31.21
CA VAL A 61 22.36 7.86 -31.65
C VAL A 61 21.81 6.53 -32.16
N ARG A 62 21.50 6.45 -33.46
CA ARG A 62 20.86 5.29 -34.12
C ARG A 62 21.51 3.95 -33.78
N VAL A 63 22.83 3.89 -33.64
CA VAL A 63 23.57 2.65 -33.36
C VAL A 63 23.18 2.04 -32.02
N THR A 64 22.78 2.83 -31.02
CA THR A 64 22.38 2.32 -29.71
C THR A 64 21.12 1.46 -29.77
N GLY A 65 20.15 1.86 -30.61
CA GLY A 65 18.95 1.07 -30.88
C GLY A 65 19.27 -0.24 -31.60
N VAL A 66 20.17 -0.22 -32.59
CA VAL A 66 20.59 -1.42 -33.32
C VAL A 66 21.32 -2.38 -32.37
N HIS A 67 22.21 -1.88 -31.54
CA HIS A 67 22.94 -2.71 -30.58
C HIS A 67 22.03 -3.31 -29.51
N ALA A 68 21.02 -2.58 -29.02
CA ALA A 68 20.00 -3.12 -28.13
C ALA A 68 19.24 -4.30 -28.78
N GLN A 69 18.85 -4.16 -30.05
CA GLN A 69 18.20 -5.23 -30.80
C GLN A 69 19.09 -6.47 -30.98
N VAL A 70 20.38 -6.29 -31.31
CA VAL A 70 21.36 -7.38 -31.41
C VAL A 70 21.54 -8.12 -30.07
N LEU A 71 21.38 -7.44 -28.95
CA LEU A 71 21.43 -8.01 -27.60
C LEU A 71 20.10 -8.62 -27.16
N GLY A 72 19.08 -8.61 -28.02
CA GLY A 72 17.77 -9.19 -27.75
C GLY A 72 16.87 -8.33 -26.89
N ALA A 73 16.92 -7.01 -27.05
CA ALA A 73 16.01 -6.10 -26.38
C ALA A 73 14.55 -6.40 -26.73
N ASP A 74 13.71 -6.56 -25.72
CA ASP A 74 12.25 -6.62 -25.86
C ASP A 74 11.65 -5.21 -25.85
N VAL A 75 12.29 -4.31 -25.10
CA VAL A 75 11.89 -2.91 -24.97
C VAL A 75 13.13 -2.01 -24.98
N THR A 76 13.04 -0.90 -25.68
CA THR A 76 14.01 0.20 -25.58
C THR A 76 13.35 1.44 -25.00
N LEU A 77 14.05 2.12 -24.09
CA LEU A 77 13.62 3.37 -23.46
C LEU A 77 14.72 4.44 -23.63
N PRO A 78 14.37 5.73 -23.71
CA PRO A 78 15.37 6.78 -23.73
C PRO A 78 16.14 6.83 -22.40
N LYS A 79 17.41 7.25 -22.41
CA LYS A 79 18.24 7.37 -21.18
C LYS A 79 17.63 8.26 -20.10
N ALA A 80 16.80 9.23 -20.48
CA ALA A 80 16.01 10.06 -19.57
C ALA A 80 14.75 9.36 -19.01
N GLY A 81 14.53 8.09 -19.35
CA GLY A 81 13.37 7.33 -18.91
C GLY A 81 13.33 7.12 -17.39
N THR A 82 12.12 7.17 -16.84
CA THR A 82 11.86 7.03 -15.41
C THR A 82 11.57 5.56 -15.02
N ALA A 83 11.56 5.27 -13.72
CA ALA A 83 11.10 3.98 -13.19
C ALA A 83 9.67 3.63 -13.64
N ASN A 84 8.80 4.62 -13.76
CA ASN A 84 7.42 4.45 -14.27
C ASN A 84 7.41 4.05 -15.74
N ASP A 85 8.34 4.54 -16.56
CA ASP A 85 8.45 4.15 -17.97
C ASP A 85 8.87 2.69 -18.10
N VAL A 86 9.81 2.24 -17.25
CA VAL A 86 10.22 0.83 -17.18
C VAL A 86 9.04 -0.06 -16.78
N GLN A 87 8.35 0.28 -15.69
CA GLN A 87 7.20 -0.50 -15.23
C GLN A 87 6.11 -0.60 -16.31
N ARG A 88 5.81 0.50 -16.99
CA ARG A 88 4.83 0.55 -18.09
C ARG A 88 5.27 -0.34 -19.26
N ALA A 89 6.55 -0.29 -19.62
CA ALA A 89 7.11 -1.05 -20.72
C ALA A 89 7.11 -2.55 -20.44
N VAL A 90 7.54 -2.97 -19.25
CA VAL A 90 7.52 -4.37 -18.80
C VAL A 90 6.09 -4.90 -18.76
N ARG A 91 5.15 -4.13 -18.18
CA ARG A 91 3.73 -4.51 -18.16
C ARG A 91 3.16 -4.72 -19.57
N LYS A 92 3.48 -3.80 -20.49
CA LYS A 92 3.05 -3.90 -21.90
C LYS A 92 3.61 -5.16 -22.55
N HIS A 93 4.89 -5.49 -22.29
CA HIS A 93 5.54 -6.68 -22.84
C HIS A 93 4.82 -7.97 -22.42
N PHE A 94 4.46 -8.08 -21.14
CA PHE A 94 3.74 -9.25 -20.60
C PHE A 94 2.21 -9.19 -20.80
N GLY A 95 1.69 -8.23 -21.56
CA GLY A 95 0.24 -8.06 -21.75
C GLY A 95 -0.51 -7.70 -20.46
N ILE A 96 0.19 -7.23 -19.44
CA ILE A 96 -0.42 -6.79 -18.18
C ILE A 96 -1.07 -5.43 -18.45
N PRO A 97 -2.40 -5.30 -18.39
CA PRO A 97 -3.06 -4.04 -18.70
C PRO A 97 -2.54 -2.91 -17.81
N ALA A 98 -2.32 -1.74 -18.41
CA ALA A 98 -2.05 -0.52 -17.65
C ALA A 98 -3.30 -0.23 -16.81
N ARG A 99 -3.20 -0.37 -15.47
CA ARG A 99 -4.28 0.07 -14.60
C ARG A 99 -4.30 1.59 -14.60
N SER A 100 -5.38 2.13 -15.11
CA SER A 100 -5.52 3.56 -15.35
C SER A 100 -5.95 4.30 -14.07
N ARG A 101 -5.89 5.63 -14.10
CA ARG A 101 -6.54 6.46 -13.06
C ARG A 101 -8.03 6.12 -12.92
N THR A 102 -8.66 5.62 -13.97
CA THR A 102 -10.05 5.13 -13.99
C THR A 102 -10.23 3.92 -13.07
N ASP A 103 -9.24 2.99 -13.01
CA ASP A 103 -9.32 1.81 -12.12
C ASP A 103 -9.21 2.22 -10.65
N VAL A 104 -8.35 3.20 -10.32
CA VAL A 104 -8.24 3.75 -8.96
C VAL A 104 -9.56 4.42 -8.56
N ALA A 105 -10.11 5.30 -9.41
CA ALA A 105 -11.36 5.98 -9.13
C ALA A 105 -12.52 4.99 -8.94
N LYS A 106 -12.60 3.96 -9.80
CA LYS A 106 -13.61 2.90 -9.68
C LYS A 106 -13.45 2.07 -8.40
N SER A 107 -12.21 1.75 -8.02
CA SER A 107 -11.96 1.01 -6.78
C SER A 107 -12.29 1.84 -5.54
N ILE A 108 -12.04 3.16 -5.56
CA ILE A 108 -12.49 4.08 -4.49
C ILE A 108 -14.02 4.08 -4.43
N GLN A 109 -14.71 4.23 -5.56
CA GLN A 109 -16.16 4.24 -5.60
C GLN A 109 -16.75 2.93 -5.06
N ASN A 110 -16.23 1.78 -5.46
CA ASN A 110 -16.68 0.47 -4.96
C ASN A 110 -16.40 0.31 -3.46
N GLY A 111 -15.25 0.77 -2.98
CA GLY A 111 -14.93 0.79 -1.55
C GLY A 111 -15.89 1.66 -0.74
N MET A 112 -16.23 2.84 -1.26
CA MET A 112 -17.20 3.75 -0.64
C MET A 112 -18.60 3.12 -0.58
N ILE A 113 -19.03 2.46 -1.67
CA ILE A 113 -20.32 1.74 -1.70
C ILE A 113 -20.32 0.59 -0.68
N ALA A 114 -19.26 -0.21 -0.61
CA ALA A 114 -19.14 -1.30 0.35
C ALA A 114 -19.16 -0.80 1.80
N LEU A 115 -18.48 0.31 2.10
CA LEU A 115 -18.53 0.97 3.40
C LEU A 115 -19.95 1.44 3.74
N ASP A 116 -20.60 2.18 2.84
CA ASP A 116 -21.94 2.70 3.05
C ASP A 116 -22.92 1.59 3.35
N GLN A 117 -22.90 0.52 2.55
CA GLN A 117 -23.73 -0.67 2.78
C GLN A 117 -23.41 -1.33 4.14
N THR A 118 -22.14 -1.38 4.53
CA THR A 118 -21.73 -1.95 5.82
C THR A 118 -22.27 -1.11 6.99
N PHE A 119 -22.16 0.22 6.93
CA PHE A 119 -22.74 1.12 7.93
C PHE A 119 -24.25 0.97 8.04
N HIS A 120 -24.97 0.88 6.92
CA HIS A 120 -26.41 0.65 6.89
C HIS A 120 -26.78 -0.70 7.50
N SER A 121 -26.05 -1.77 7.16
CA SER A 121 -26.31 -3.11 7.68
C SER A 121 -26.06 -3.19 9.18
N LEU A 122 -25.00 -2.52 9.69
CA LEU A 122 -24.72 -2.45 11.13
C LEU A 122 -25.85 -1.74 11.87
N ASN A 123 -26.31 -0.57 11.39
CA ASN A 123 -27.41 0.17 12.00
C ASN A 123 -28.73 -0.61 11.97
N ALA A 124 -28.99 -1.34 10.89
CA ALA A 124 -30.17 -2.19 10.76
C ALA A 124 -30.03 -3.56 11.45
N ARG A 125 -28.84 -3.93 11.94
CA ARG A 125 -28.51 -5.26 12.48
C ARG A 125 -28.86 -6.39 11.53
N THR A 126 -28.58 -6.20 10.24
CA THR A 126 -28.79 -7.20 9.18
C THR A 126 -27.48 -7.89 8.81
N GLN A 127 -27.55 -8.97 8.03
CA GLN A 127 -26.39 -9.67 7.49
C GLN A 127 -25.58 -8.75 6.58
N LEU A 128 -24.25 -8.79 6.73
CA LEU A 128 -23.31 -8.11 5.86
C LEU A 128 -23.13 -8.91 4.56
N ASP A 129 -23.13 -8.25 3.43
CA ASP A 129 -22.65 -8.83 2.17
C ASP A 129 -21.13 -8.94 2.21
N THR A 130 -20.65 -10.03 2.81
CA THR A 130 -19.21 -10.31 2.99
C THR A 130 -18.48 -10.39 1.64
N ASP A 131 -19.13 -10.97 0.62
CA ASP A 131 -18.51 -11.15 -0.69
C ASP A 131 -18.25 -9.80 -1.36
N SER A 132 -19.20 -8.87 -1.28
CA SER A 132 -19.02 -7.49 -1.78
C SER A 132 -17.88 -6.76 -1.08
N VAL A 133 -17.80 -6.86 0.24
CA VAL A 133 -16.74 -6.21 1.03
C VAL A 133 -15.37 -6.80 0.69
N MET A 134 -15.24 -8.12 0.64
CA MET A 134 -13.99 -8.80 0.27
C MET A 134 -13.57 -8.48 -1.17
N ALA A 135 -14.55 -8.42 -2.10
CA ALA A 135 -14.29 -8.02 -3.49
C ALA A 135 -13.79 -6.56 -3.57
N ALA A 136 -14.37 -5.64 -2.80
CA ALA A 136 -13.89 -4.26 -2.73
C ALA A 136 -12.46 -4.18 -2.19
N GLY A 137 -12.14 -4.89 -1.11
CA GLY A 137 -10.78 -5.00 -0.56
C GLY A 137 -9.78 -5.52 -1.59
N ALA A 138 -10.13 -6.60 -2.32
CA ALA A 138 -9.29 -7.16 -3.37
C ALA A 138 -9.07 -6.19 -4.54
N GLN A 139 -10.12 -5.48 -4.98
CA GLN A 139 -10.03 -4.48 -6.06
C GLN A 139 -9.13 -3.31 -5.67
N ILE A 140 -9.22 -2.84 -4.42
CA ILE A 140 -8.38 -1.76 -3.90
C ILE A 140 -6.93 -2.23 -3.81
N ALA A 141 -6.66 -3.40 -3.23
CA ALA A 141 -5.32 -3.98 -3.15
C ALA A 141 -4.67 -4.09 -4.53
N ASP A 142 -5.44 -4.56 -5.49
CA ASP A 142 -5.00 -4.68 -6.88
C ASP A 142 -4.79 -3.32 -7.56
N ALA A 143 -5.65 -2.33 -7.32
CA ALA A 143 -5.51 -0.98 -7.89
C ALA A 143 -4.24 -0.30 -7.36
N ILE A 144 -3.96 -0.41 -6.06
CA ILE A 144 -2.78 0.16 -5.42
C ILE A 144 -1.50 -0.52 -5.90
N ARG A 145 -1.49 -1.85 -6.04
CA ARG A 145 -0.37 -2.58 -6.62
C ARG A 145 -0.05 -2.07 -8.04
N GLY A 146 -1.08 -1.66 -8.78
CA GLY A 146 -0.94 -1.17 -10.15
C GLY A 146 -0.55 0.29 -10.28
N ALA A 147 -1.15 1.17 -9.48
CA ALA A 147 -1.02 2.63 -9.60
C ALA A 147 -0.06 3.24 -8.57
N GLY A 148 0.18 2.57 -7.45
CA GLY A 148 0.98 3.04 -6.32
C GLY A 148 0.18 3.84 -5.29
N ALA A 149 0.78 3.99 -4.09
CA ALA A 149 0.20 4.72 -2.97
C ALA A 149 -0.13 6.18 -3.29
N ASP A 150 0.80 6.88 -3.95
CA ASP A 150 0.67 8.32 -4.25
C ASP A 150 -0.56 8.61 -5.12
N ALA A 151 -0.81 7.76 -6.13
CA ALA A 151 -1.97 7.90 -7.00
C ALA A 151 -3.28 7.69 -6.24
N TRP A 152 -3.31 6.74 -5.30
CA TRP A 152 -4.45 6.47 -4.43
C TRP A 152 -4.71 7.64 -3.47
N LEU A 153 -3.70 8.03 -2.70
CA LEU A 153 -3.81 9.12 -1.72
C LEU A 153 -4.20 10.44 -2.37
N ALA A 154 -3.66 10.74 -3.57
CA ALA A 154 -4.05 11.91 -4.33
C ALA A 154 -5.52 11.86 -4.80
N ALA A 155 -6.01 10.68 -5.19
CA ALA A 155 -7.40 10.50 -5.62
C ALA A 155 -8.37 10.61 -4.42
N VAL A 156 -8.05 10.01 -3.27
CA VAL A 156 -8.88 10.06 -2.05
C VAL A 156 -9.00 11.48 -1.52
N LYS A 157 -7.96 12.32 -1.62
CA LYS A 157 -8.00 13.73 -1.20
C LYS A 157 -9.11 14.58 -1.88
N GLY A 158 -9.64 14.12 -3.01
CA GLY A 158 -10.73 14.79 -3.71
C GLY A 158 -12.13 14.52 -3.12
N TYR A 159 -12.25 13.62 -2.16
CA TYR A 159 -13.52 13.30 -1.50
C TYR A 159 -13.70 14.09 -0.20
N HIS A 160 -14.97 14.22 0.24
CA HIS A 160 -15.31 14.97 1.46
C HIS A 160 -14.69 14.35 2.72
N GLU A 161 -14.36 15.20 3.70
CA GLU A 161 -13.83 14.82 5.02
C GLU A 161 -14.85 13.96 5.79
N GLY A 162 -14.36 13.12 6.70
CA GLY A 162 -15.18 12.29 7.60
C GLY A 162 -14.75 10.84 7.66
N THR A 163 -15.51 10.01 8.35
CA THR A 163 -15.19 8.59 8.61
C THR A 163 -14.91 7.81 7.33
N PHE A 164 -15.70 8.01 6.26
CA PHE A 164 -15.49 7.33 4.97
C PHE A 164 -14.14 7.71 4.32
N HIS A 165 -13.79 8.99 4.35
CA HIS A 165 -12.51 9.47 3.83
C HIS A 165 -11.36 8.85 4.61
N HIS A 166 -11.44 8.85 5.94
CA HIS A 166 -10.46 8.23 6.82
C HIS A 166 -10.28 6.74 6.51
N CYS A 167 -11.38 5.97 6.45
CA CYS A 167 -11.32 4.56 6.10
C CYS A 167 -10.63 4.32 4.76
N MET A 168 -10.89 5.15 3.75
CA MET A 168 -10.25 5.03 2.43
C MET A 168 -8.76 5.37 2.47
N LEU A 169 -8.33 6.32 3.33
CA LEU A 169 -6.90 6.61 3.55
C LEU A 169 -6.22 5.40 4.21
N VAL A 170 -6.78 4.89 5.31
CA VAL A 170 -6.24 3.72 6.03
C VAL A 170 -6.15 2.51 5.10
N THR A 171 -7.20 2.23 4.34
CA THR A 171 -7.23 1.15 3.34
C THR A 171 -6.09 1.28 2.34
N GLY A 172 -5.85 2.49 1.83
CA GLY A 172 -4.78 2.75 0.87
C GLY A 172 -3.37 2.58 1.44
N VAL A 173 -3.16 3.07 2.66
CA VAL A 173 -1.88 2.90 3.37
C VAL A 173 -1.62 1.43 3.66
N SER A 174 -2.63 0.70 4.15
CA SER A 174 -2.59 -0.74 4.44
C SER A 174 -2.25 -1.58 3.21
N ALA A 175 -2.96 -1.37 2.10
CA ALA A 175 -2.69 -2.07 0.85
C ALA A 175 -1.30 -1.76 0.29
N SER A 176 -0.84 -0.50 0.44
CA SER A 176 0.51 -0.09 0.03
C SER A 176 1.59 -0.75 0.89
N PHE A 177 1.35 -0.86 2.20
CA PHE A 177 2.25 -1.55 3.11
C PHE A 177 2.42 -3.00 2.70
N GLY A 178 1.33 -3.76 2.57
CA GLY A 178 1.38 -5.16 2.18
C GLY A 178 2.05 -5.39 0.83
N ALA A 179 1.70 -4.59 -0.19
CA ALA A 179 2.25 -4.71 -1.53
C ALA A 179 3.77 -4.42 -1.60
N ARG A 180 4.28 -3.50 -0.78
CA ARG A 180 5.68 -3.07 -0.79
C ARG A 180 6.57 -3.87 0.14
N THR A 181 6.01 -4.56 1.13
CA THR A 181 6.74 -5.47 2.02
C THR A 181 6.77 -6.91 1.50
N GLY A 182 6.09 -7.20 0.39
CA GLY A 182 6.12 -8.54 -0.22
C GLY A 182 5.20 -9.54 0.47
N MET A 183 4.16 -9.09 1.16
CA MET A 183 3.14 -9.98 1.74
C MET A 183 2.45 -10.81 0.65
N ALA A 184 1.99 -12.00 1.02
CA ALA A 184 1.15 -12.82 0.15
C ALA A 184 -0.13 -12.07 -0.26
N ARG A 185 -0.65 -12.36 -1.47
CA ARG A 185 -1.81 -11.62 -2.00
C ARG A 185 -3.02 -11.68 -1.07
N ASP A 186 -3.27 -12.84 -0.47
CA ASP A 186 -4.42 -13.04 0.43
C ASP A 186 -4.26 -12.24 1.73
N ASP A 187 -3.04 -12.14 2.27
CA ASP A 187 -2.76 -11.31 3.44
C ASP A 187 -2.89 -9.82 3.13
N ILE A 188 -2.50 -9.39 1.91
CA ILE A 188 -2.73 -8.02 1.46
C ILE A 188 -4.24 -7.72 1.39
N ILE A 189 -5.05 -8.66 0.89
CA ILE A 189 -6.50 -8.50 0.83
C ILE A 189 -7.08 -8.41 2.25
N LYS A 190 -6.65 -9.27 3.17
CA LYS A 190 -7.08 -9.23 4.58
C LYS A 190 -6.73 -7.88 5.23
N LEU A 191 -5.50 -7.42 5.09
CA LEU A 191 -5.06 -6.14 5.64
C LEU A 191 -5.82 -4.95 5.02
N THR A 192 -6.06 -4.99 3.71
CA THR A 192 -6.83 -3.97 2.99
C THR A 192 -8.28 -3.94 3.47
N THR A 193 -8.89 -5.11 3.63
CA THR A 193 -10.27 -5.24 4.12
C THR A 193 -10.37 -4.83 5.60
N ALA A 194 -9.38 -5.17 6.43
CA ALA A 194 -9.33 -4.68 7.81
C ALA A 194 -9.25 -3.15 7.86
N GLY A 195 -8.43 -2.52 7.01
CA GLY A 195 -8.38 -1.07 6.86
C GLY A 195 -9.72 -0.45 6.40
N LEU A 196 -10.47 -1.16 5.54
CA LEU A 196 -11.80 -0.72 5.10
C LEU A 196 -12.81 -0.75 6.25
N LEU A 197 -12.75 -1.77 7.11
CA LEU A 197 -13.75 -2.06 8.13
C LEU A 197 -13.41 -1.58 9.55
N HIS A 198 -12.17 -1.12 9.83
CA HIS A 198 -11.71 -0.89 11.20
C HIS A 198 -12.62 0.04 12.01
N ASP A 199 -13.20 1.00 11.36
CA ASP A 199 -14.01 2.07 11.95
C ASP A 199 -15.55 1.90 11.79
N ILE A 200 -16.02 0.75 11.28
CA ILE A 200 -17.47 0.56 11.02
C ILE A 200 -18.33 0.68 12.27
N GLY A 201 -17.78 0.35 13.43
CA GLY A 201 -18.50 0.50 14.70
C GLY A 201 -18.83 1.94 15.07
N LYS A 202 -18.25 2.93 14.40
CA LYS A 202 -18.65 4.35 14.54
C LYS A 202 -20.08 4.60 14.12
N ALA A 203 -20.69 3.70 13.33
CA ALA A 203 -22.12 3.75 13.03
C ALA A 203 -23.00 3.68 14.28
N ALA A 204 -22.54 3.04 15.35
CA ALA A 204 -23.25 2.95 16.62
C ALA A 204 -22.99 4.14 17.56
N VAL A 205 -22.07 5.06 17.21
CA VAL A 205 -21.74 6.25 18.01
C VAL A 205 -22.68 7.39 17.62
N PRO A 206 -23.26 8.13 18.58
CA PRO A 206 -24.09 9.29 18.28
C PRO A 206 -23.38 10.31 17.41
N VAL A 207 -24.08 10.82 16.38
CA VAL A 207 -23.51 11.78 15.42
C VAL A 207 -23.06 13.08 16.09
N GLU A 208 -23.73 13.47 17.18
CA GLU A 208 -23.40 14.63 17.98
C GLU A 208 -22.00 14.52 18.64
N ILE A 209 -21.53 13.28 18.87
CA ILE A 209 -20.17 13.01 19.37
C ILE A 209 -19.17 13.00 18.23
N LEU A 210 -19.53 12.34 17.10
CA LEU A 210 -18.64 12.24 15.93
C LEU A 210 -18.34 13.61 15.29
N ASP A 211 -19.38 14.45 15.17
CA ASP A 211 -19.30 15.76 14.51
C ASP A 211 -19.08 16.93 15.47
N LYS A 212 -18.80 16.63 16.76
CA LYS A 212 -18.63 17.68 17.77
C LYS A 212 -17.47 18.63 17.42
N PRO A 213 -17.73 19.93 17.29
CA PRO A 213 -16.67 20.88 17.09
C PRO A 213 -15.92 21.11 18.42
N GLY A 214 -14.73 20.54 18.54
CA GLY A 214 -13.88 20.69 19.72
C GLY A 214 -13.55 19.38 20.44
N ALA A 215 -13.02 19.51 21.66
CA ALA A 215 -12.62 18.36 22.45
C ALA A 215 -13.84 17.59 23.01
N LEU A 216 -13.77 16.26 22.99
CA LEU A 216 -14.74 15.40 23.64
C LEU A 216 -14.57 15.45 25.17
N THR A 217 -15.66 15.37 25.91
CA THR A 217 -15.63 15.12 27.35
C THR A 217 -15.15 13.69 27.64
N ALA A 218 -14.82 13.39 28.89
CA ALA A 218 -14.41 12.05 29.28
C ALA A 218 -15.51 11.00 29.00
N GLY A 219 -16.80 11.35 29.21
CA GLY A 219 -17.92 10.47 28.90
C GLY A 219 -18.10 10.23 27.40
N GLU A 220 -18.02 11.27 26.57
CA GLU A 220 -18.09 11.14 25.12
C GLU A 220 -16.89 10.35 24.55
N THR A 221 -15.70 10.55 25.13
CA THR A 221 -14.51 9.76 24.77
C THR A 221 -14.71 8.28 25.11
N ALA A 222 -15.33 7.96 26.25
CA ALA A 222 -15.63 6.58 26.61
C ALA A 222 -16.59 5.94 25.60
N ILE A 223 -17.66 6.66 25.21
CA ILE A 223 -18.60 6.18 24.17
C ILE A 223 -17.89 5.96 22.83
N LEU A 224 -17.06 6.93 22.40
CA LEU A 224 -16.31 6.79 21.14
C LEU A 224 -15.38 5.58 21.18
N ARG A 225 -14.75 5.28 22.31
CA ARG A 225 -13.82 4.15 22.47
C ARG A 225 -14.48 2.77 22.37
N GLU A 226 -15.81 2.69 22.40
CA GLU A 226 -16.54 1.43 22.21
C GLU A 226 -16.66 1.02 20.73
N HIS A 227 -16.35 1.90 19.76
CA HIS A 227 -16.53 1.57 18.33
C HIS A 227 -15.76 0.32 17.87
N PRO A 228 -14.55 -0.01 18.36
CA PRO A 228 -13.87 -1.23 17.92
C PRO A 228 -14.63 -2.48 18.37
N VAL A 229 -15.18 -2.44 19.58
CA VAL A 229 -16.02 -3.53 20.14
C VAL A 229 -17.29 -3.67 19.33
N PHE A 230 -18.03 -2.58 19.10
CA PHE A 230 -19.27 -2.61 18.31
C PHE A 230 -19.04 -3.13 16.88
N GLY A 231 -17.95 -2.69 16.24
CA GLY A 231 -17.59 -3.16 14.90
C GLY A 231 -17.27 -4.65 14.87
N ALA A 232 -16.44 -5.12 15.78
CA ALA A 232 -16.05 -6.53 15.86
C ALA A 232 -17.21 -7.44 16.22
N ASP A 233 -18.05 -7.06 17.20
CA ASP A 233 -19.23 -7.83 17.63
C ASP A 233 -20.26 -7.94 16.50
N TYR A 234 -20.46 -6.84 15.74
CA TYR A 234 -21.31 -6.89 14.55
C TYR A 234 -20.78 -7.85 13.49
N LEU A 235 -19.48 -7.77 13.16
CA LEU A 235 -18.86 -8.67 12.18
C LEU A 235 -18.95 -10.13 12.61
N ALA A 236 -18.73 -10.43 13.88
CA ALA A 236 -18.83 -11.78 14.41
C ALA A 236 -20.25 -12.36 14.32
N ALA A 237 -21.27 -11.53 14.58
CA ALA A 237 -22.67 -11.95 14.60
C ALA A 237 -23.34 -11.98 13.21
N HIS A 238 -22.89 -11.10 12.28
CA HIS A 238 -23.61 -10.82 11.04
C HIS A 238 -22.76 -10.96 9.77
N SER A 239 -21.61 -11.63 9.83
CA SER A 239 -20.77 -11.83 8.65
C SER A 239 -20.00 -13.16 8.69
N THR A 240 -19.42 -13.53 7.55
CA THR A 240 -18.46 -14.64 7.41
C THR A 240 -17.03 -14.10 7.22
N ILE A 241 -16.78 -12.87 7.63
CA ILE A 241 -15.45 -12.24 7.57
C ILE A 241 -14.46 -13.06 8.42
N ASP A 242 -13.24 -13.23 7.91
CA ASP A 242 -12.15 -13.94 8.58
C ASP A 242 -11.92 -13.41 10.00
N ALA A 243 -11.75 -14.32 10.96
CA ALA A 243 -11.55 -13.98 12.37
C ALA A 243 -10.35 -13.07 12.62
N SER A 244 -9.30 -13.14 11.79
CA SER A 244 -8.15 -12.24 11.90
C SER A 244 -8.51 -10.78 11.57
N ILE A 245 -9.44 -10.57 10.63
CA ILE A 245 -9.96 -9.23 10.31
C ILE A 245 -10.83 -8.72 11.47
N GLN A 246 -11.71 -9.56 12.01
CA GLN A 246 -12.53 -9.20 13.18
C GLN A 246 -11.64 -8.82 14.38
N ASN A 247 -10.57 -9.60 14.62
CA ASN A 247 -9.60 -9.32 15.66
C ASN A 247 -8.89 -7.97 15.43
N ALA A 248 -8.45 -7.69 14.20
CA ALA A 248 -7.82 -6.43 13.86
C ALA A 248 -8.78 -5.23 14.02
N VAL A 249 -10.06 -5.38 13.64
CA VAL A 249 -11.10 -4.35 13.86
C VAL A 249 -11.30 -4.07 15.36
N ARG A 250 -11.28 -5.10 16.22
CA ARG A 250 -11.43 -4.93 17.66
C ARG A 250 -10.23 -4.25 18.30
N HIS A 251 -9.01 -4.54 17.84
CA HIS A 251 -7.79 -4.21 18.55
C HIS A 251 -6.89 -3.16 17.85
N HIS A 252 -7.36 -2.49 16.80
CA HIS A 252 -6.54 -1.51 16.06
C HIS A 252 -6.13 -0.27 16.88
N HIS A 253 -6.70 -0.08 18.04
CA HIS A 253 -6.30 0.95 19.01
C HIS A 253 -5.50 0.40 20.21
N GLU A 254 -5.09 -0.86 20.16
CA GLU A 254 -4.18 -1.42 21.15
C GLU A 254 -2.74 -0.98 20.90
N PHE A 255 -1.98 -0.83 21.99
CA PHE A 255 -0.57 -0.50 21.97
C PHE A 255 0.25 -1.60 22.65
N LEU A 256 1.48 -1.84 22.16
CA LEU A 256 2.35 -2.91 22.65
C LEU A 256 2.66 -2.81 24.15
N ASP A 257 2.58 -1.62 24.74
CA ASP A 257 2.81 -1.34 26.16
C ASP A 257 1.58 -1.61 27.05
N GLY A 258 0.42 -1.96 26.45
CA GLY A 258 -0.85 -2.19 27.14
C GLY A 258 -1.60 -0.92 27.53
N THR A 259 -1.22 0.24 27.00
CA THR A 259 -1.94 1.52 27.25
C THR A 259 -3.03 1.79 26.23
N GLY A 260 -3.26 0.86 25.29
CA GLY A 260 -4.32 0.91 24.31
C GLY A 260 -5.69 0.56 24.85
N TYR A 261 -6.64 0.36 23.96
CA TYR A 261 -8.01 -0.07 24.24
C TYR A 261 -8.55 -0.93 23.09
N PRO A 262 -9.60 -1.74 23.28
CA PRO A 262 -10.49 -1.85 24.44
C PRO A 262 -9.98 -2.78 25.55
N ASP A 263 -9.11 -3.76 25.22
CA ASP A 263 -8.79 -4.87 26.12
C ASP A 263 -7.44 -4.68 26.87
N GLY A 264 -6.66 -3.64 26.53
CA GLY A 264 -5.35 -3.33 27.13
C GLY A 264 -4.31 -4.41 26.85
N LEU A 265 -4.34 -4.98 25.62
CA LEU A 265 -3.45 -6.05 25.19
C LEU A 265 -1.97 -5.60 25.16
N ARG A 266 -1.06 -6.54 25.38
CA ARG A 266 0.39 -6.31 25.29
C ARG A 266 0.98 -7.00 24.07
N ALA A 267 2.24 -6.68 23.77
CA ALA A 267 2.93 -7.06 22.54
C ALA A 267 2.67 -8.49 22.04
N ASP A 268 2.82 -9.50 22.90
CA ASP A 268 2.65 -10.91 22.55
C ASP A 268 1.17 -11.33 22.28
N GLN A 269 0.23 -10.49 22.69
CA GLN A 269 -1.20 -10.71 22.52
C GLN A 269 -1.76 -10.04 21.26
N ILE A 270 -1.00 -9.16 20.61
CA ILE A 270 -1.42 -8.40 19.43
C ILE A 270 -0.80 -9.04 18.20
N ASP A 271 -1.62 -9.56 17.28
CA ASP A 271 -1.16 -10.18 16.05
C ASP A 271 -0.57 -9.17 15.04
N ASP A 272 0.16 -9.68 14.05
CA ASP A 272 0.86 -8.85 13.07
C ASP A 272 -0.11 -8.02 12.21
N LEU A 273 -1.29 -8.57 11.85
CA LEU A 273 -2.30 -7.85 11.07
C LEU A 273 -2.78 -6.60 11.83
N THR A 274 -3.06 -6.77 13.12
CA THR A 274 -3.47 -5.69 14.03
C THR A 274 -2.36 -4.65 14.19
N ARG A 275 -1.11 -5.07 14.44
CA ARG A 275 0.04 -4.15 14.58
C ARG A 275 0.24 -3.30 13.33
N ILE A 276 0.13 -3.92 12.14
CA ILE A 276 0.27 -3.20 10.87
C ILE A 276 -0.89 -2.24 10.68
N LEU A 277 -2.13 -2.67 10.93
CA LEU A 277 -3.31 -1.82 10.83
C LEU A 277 -3.20 -0.60 11.75
N THR A 278 -2.78 -0.80 13.01
CA THR A 278 -2.59 0.28 14.00
C THR A 278 -1.66 1.38 13.47
N ILE A 279 -0.49 1.03 12.92
CA ILE A 279 0.44 2.05 12.40
C ILE A 279 -0.10 2.71 11.13
N CYS A 280 -0.85 1.98 10.30
CA CYS A 280 -1.47 2.53 9.09
C CYS A 280 -2.59 3.52 9.45
N ASP A 281 -3.41 3.20 10.45
CA ASP A 281 -4.45 4.07 10.97
C ASP A 281 -3.86 5.36 11.56
N ILE A 282 -2.88 5.24 12.46
CA ILE A 282 -2.21 6.42 13.05
C ILE A 282 -1.58 7.29 11.97
N TYR A 283 -0.90 6.70 10.99
CA TYR A 283 -0.32 7.44 9.88
C TYR A 283 -1.38 8.18 9.09
N ALA A 284 -2.45 7.49 8.70
CA ALA A 284 -3.56 8.08 7.95
C ALA A 284 -4.23 9.23 8.71
N ALA A 285 -4.50 9.04 10.01
CA ALA A 285 -5.07 10.08 10.87
C ALA A 285 -4.16 11.32 11.00
N LEU A 286 -2.83 11.15 10.95
CA LEU A 286 -1.88 12.26 11.02
C LEU A 286 -1.80 13.06 9.72
N ILE A 287 -1.89 12.41 8.56
CA ILE A 287 -1.84 13.09 7.25
C ILE A 287 -3.22 13.58 6.79
N GLU A 288 -4.29 13.18 7.48
CA GLU A 288 -5.64 13.60 7.18
C GLU A 288 -5.83 15.08 7.56
N ARG A 289 -6.44 15.85 6.64
CA ARG A 289 -6.87 17.22 6.94
C ARG A 289 -8.18 17.14 7.72
N ARG A 290 -8.22 17.82 8.86
CA ARG A 290 -9.43 17.99 9.67
C ARG A 290 -9.74 19.46 9.82
N SER A 291 -11.02 19.79 9.95
CA SER A 291 -11.50 21.17 10.04
C SER A 291 -10.84 21.99 11.17
N TYR A 292 -10.41 21.31 12.24
CA TYR A 292 -9.82 21.92 13.45
C TYR A 292 -8.29 21.72 13.57
N LYS A 293 -7.65 20.97 12.64
CA LYS A 293 -6.20 20.71 12.70
C LYS A 293 -5.61 20.60 11.28
N PRO A 294 -4.52 21.34 10.98
CA PRO A 294 -3.81 21.15 9.72
C PRO A 294 -3.24 19.74 9.63
N ALA A 295 -3.23 19.17 8.42
CA ALA A 295 -2.59 17.88 8.16
C ALA A 295 -1.08 17.98 8.42
N ASN A 296 -0.51 16.91 9.00
CA ASN A 296 0.94 16.78 9.04
C ASN A 296 1.48 16.46 7.64
N THR A 297 2.74 16.83 7.40
CA THR A 297 3.46 16.29 6.24
C THR A 297 3.74 14.79 6.46
N PRO A 298 3.98 14.02 5.40
CA PRO A 298 4.38 12.61 5.54
C PRO A 298 5.58 12.42 6.49
N GLU A 299 6.57 13.32 6.44
CA GLU A 299 7.75 13.30 7.31
C GLU A 299 7.38 13.51 8.77
N GLN A 300 6.50 14.47 9.06
CA GLN A 300 6.01 14.74 10.41
C GLN A 300 5.23 13.55 10.97
N ALA A 301 4.38 12.93 10.16
CA ALA A 301 3.61 11.75 10.55
C ALA A 301 4.53 10.58 10.89
N ILE A 302 5.54 10.32 10.08
CA ILE A 302 6.54 9.28 10.36
C ILE A 302 7.33 9.60 11.63
N HIS A 303 7.72 10.86 11.85
CA HIS A 303 8.42 11.25 13.07
C HIS A 303 7.60 10.98 14.35
N VAL A 304 6.29 11.23 14.31
CA VAL A 304 5.38 10.87 15.43
C VAL A 304 5.37 9.37 15.67
N LEU A 305 5.25 8.55 14.61
CA LEU A 305 5.28 7.09 14.72
C LEU A 305 6.64 6.56 15.25
N GLU A 306 7.76 7.17 14.84
CA GLU A 306 9.09 6.85 15.35
C GLU A 306 9.20 7.13 16.87
N ALA A 307 8.64 8.26 17.32
CA ALA A 307 8.57 8.58 18.73
C ALA A 307 7.70 7.59 19.52
N MET A 308 6.56 7.16 18.96
CA MET A 308 5.72 6.11 19.55
C MET A 308 6.44 4.76 19.59
N GLY A 309 7.22 4.41 18.57
CA GLY A 309 8.08 3.22 18.56
C GLY A 309 9.14 3.26 19.65
N ALA A 310 9.83 4.41 19.81
CA ALA A 310 10.81 4.61 20.87
C ALA A 310 10.19 4.53 22.28
N ALA A 311 8.92 4.89 22.42
CA ALA A 311 8.15 4.77 23.65
C ALA A 311 7.58 3.35 23.88
N GLY A 312 7.83 2.39 23.00
CA GLY A 312 7.35 1.01 23.12
C GLY A 312 5.87 0.81 22.80
N LYS A 313 5.20 1.80 22.19
CA LYS A 313 3.76 1.74 21.87
C LYS A 313 3.47 1.00 20.57
N VAL A 314 4.31 1.16 19.56
CA VAL A 314 4.18 0.51 18.26
C VAL A 314 5.49 -0.15 17.86
N GLU A 315 5.43 -1.09 16.94
CA GLU A 315 6.61 -1.85 16.53
C GLU A 315 7.53 -1.03 15.62
N THR A 316 8.75 -0.77 16.08
CA THR A 316 9.75 0.06 15.40
C THR A 316 10.13 -0.48 14.01
N SER A 317 10.17 -1.81 13.84
CA SER A 317 10.46 -2.45 12.55
C SER A 317 9.39 -2.14 11.51
N LEU A 318 8.12 -2.19 11.89
CA LEU A 318 6.99 -1.86 11.03
C LEU A 318 6.94 -0.37 10.69
N VAL A 319 7.22 0.50 11.65
CA VAL A 319 7.34 1.96 11.41
C VAL A 319 8.45 2.25 10.39
N ARG A 320 9.60 1.57 10.51
CA ARG A 320 10.71 1.72 9.56
C ARG A 320 10.32 1.27 8.15
N ALA A 321 9.57 0.16 8.05
CA ALA A 321 9.03 -0.32 6.77
C ALA A 321 8.07 0.70 6.16
N LEU A 322 7.12 1.23 6.95
CA LEU A 322 6.16 2.25 6.51
C LEU A 322 6.88 3.53 6.04
N ARG A 323 7.91 3.98 6.76
CA ARG A 323 8.75 5.11 6.34
C ARG A 323 9.34 4.89 4.95
N GLY A 324 9.91 3.71 4.69
CA GLY A 324 10.49 3.38 3.38
C GLY A 324 9.48 3.39 2.23
N ILE A 325 8.20 3.19 2.55
CA ILE A 325 7.09 3.16 1.60
C ILE A 325 6.57 4.58 1.34
N MET A 326 6.33 5.35 2.40
CA MET A 326 5.69 6.67 2.33
C MET A 326 6.67 7.81 2.07
N LEU A 327 7.95 7.61 2.38
CA LEU A 327 9.04 8.56 2.12
C LEU A 327 10.12 7.88 1.26
N PRO A 328 9.82 7.50 0.02
CA PRO A 328 10.86 6.98 -0.85
C PRO A 328 11.93 8.08 -1.02
N LYS A 329 13.19 7.74 -0.72
CA LYS A 329 14.28 8.70 -0.93
C LYS A 329 14.25 9.15 -2.40
N LEU A 330 13.94 10.43 -2.62
CA LEU A 330 14.26 11.11 -3.86
C LEU A 330 15.78 10.99 -4.03
N ARG A 331 16.22 10.18 -4.99
CA ARG A 331 17.62 10.07 -5.40
C ARG A 331 17.80 10.72 -6.75
#